data_845a8ad6f7e872db415d6ff86c35d9ae
#
_entry.id   845a8ad6f7e872db415d6ff86c35d9ae
#
_cell.length_a   1.000
_cell.length_b   1.000
_cell.length_c   1.000
_cell.angle_alpha   90.00
_cell.angle_beta   90.00
_cell.angle_gamma   90.00
#
_symmetry.space_group_name_H-M   'P 1'
#
loop_
_entity.id
_entity.type
_entity.pdbx_description
1 polymer ?
#
loop_
_entity_poly.entity_id
_entity_poly.type
_entity_poly.pdbx_seq_one_letter_code
_entity_poly.pdbx_strand_id
1 'polypeptide(L)'
;SHCGSYRLPRTAALMDVAPVTSLEDIVELGREVCSSGFGALKTNIILFDDEAHMHQPGFARTDGWPELNSSRRVIDALRAQLQAFREGAGRDIDIFLDLNFNYRTEGYLTVTRALDDLQLGWFEIDIYDPAALALIRRSVKTPIASCESLFGLRGYRPFFENQAIDVSIVDVPWNGIWQSMKIAALA
;
A
#
# COMPACT_ATOMS: atom_id res chain seq x y z
N SER A 1 10.87 -4.14 -5.02
CA SER A 1 10.24 -3.79 -6.31
C SER A 1 8.86 -3.20 -6.08
N HIS A 2 8.40 -2.29 -6.93
CA HIS A 2 7.03 -1.78 -6.94
C HIS A 2 6.22 -2.49 -8.03
N CYS A 3 5.18 -3.21 -7.63
CA CYS A 3 4.38 -4.09 -8.49
C CYS A 3 2.91 -3.61 -8.56
N GLY A 4 2.70 -2.44 -9.10
CA GLY A 4 1.36 -1.85 -9.15
C GLY A 4 1.06 -1.24 -10.51
N SER A 5 0.82 0.07 -10.50
CA SER A 5 0.39 0.85 -11.66
C SER A 5 1.22 0.70 -12.93
N TYR A 6 2.51 0.39 -12.81
CA TYR A 6 3.41 0.30 -13.96
C TYR A 6 3.14 -0.89 -14.89
N ARG A 7 2.49 -1.93 -14.40
CA ARG A 7 2.14 -3.13 -15.17
C ARG A 7 0.67 -3.16 -15.61
N LEU A 8 -0.11 -2.13 -15.29
CA LEU A 8 -1.48 -2.04 -15.81
C LEU A 8 -1.47 -1.74 -17.31
N PRO A 9 -2.48 -2.17 -18.10
CA PRO A 9 -2.43 -2.16 -19.57
C PRO A 9 -1.99 -0.82 -20.17
N ARG A 10 -2.54 0.31 -19.67
CA ARG A 10 -2.17 1.64 -20.19
C ARG A 10 -0.72 2.02 -19.92
N THR A 11 -0.23 1.73 -18.72
CA THR A 11 1.13 2.10 -18.30
C THR A 11 2.15 1.12 -18.87
N ALA A 12 1.81 -0.16 -18.91
CA ALA A 12 2.65 -1.21 -19.47
C ALA A 12 3.01 -0.93 -20.95
N ALA A 13 2.05 -0.45 -21.74
CA ALA A 13 2.27 -0.05 -23.14
C ALA A 13 3.29 1.10 -23.28
N LEU A 14 3.33 2.04 -22.31
CA LEU A 14 4.31 3.14 -22.30
C LEU A 14 5.69 2.70 -21.86
N MET A 15 5.77 1.63 -21.10
CA MET A 15 7.01 1.11 -20.51
C MET A 15 7.60 -0.05 -21.33
N ASP A 16 6.95 -0.44 -22.44
CA ASP A 16 7.32 -1.59 -23.26
C ASP A 16 7.49 -2.90 -22.45
N VAL A 17 6.54 -3.15 -21.56
CA VAL A 17 6.50 -4.34 -20.70
C VAL A 17 5.18 -5.07 -20.85
N ALA A 18 5.15 -6.37 -20.53
CA ALA A 18 3.92 -7.14 -20.55
C ALA A 18 2.92 -6.63 -19.50
N PRO A 19 1.65 -6.39 -19.87
CA PRO A 19 0.64 -5.96 -18.93
C PRO A 19 0.23 -7.08 -17.98
N VAL A 20 -0.18 -6.72 -16.77
CA VAL A 20 -0.88 -7.59 -15.83
C VAL A 20 -2.37 -7.48 -16.11
N THR A 21 -3.02 -8.60 -16.44
CA THR A 21 -4.44 -8.67 -16.81
C THR A 21 -5.22 -9.71 -15.99
N SER A 22 -4.51 -10.56 -15.24
CA SER A 22 -5.09 -11.64 -14.46
C SER A 22 -4.31 -11.91 -13.17
N LEU A 23 -4.82 -12.79 -12.31
CA LEU A 23 -4.11 -13.26 -11.12
C LEU A 23 -2.91 -14.14 -11.48
N GLU A 24 -2.96 -14.85 -12.58
CA GLU A 24 -1.84 -15.63 -13.11
C GLU A 24 -0.66 -14.73 -13.47
N ASP A 25 -0.92 -13.56 -14.06
CA ASP A 25 0.12 -12.56 -14.33
C ASP A 25 0.71 -11.98 -13.02
N ILE A 26 -0.08 -11.89 -11.94
CA ILE A 26 0.41 -11.51 -10.62
C ILE A 26 1.37 -12.58 -10.07
N VAL A 27 1.07 -13.87 -10.25
CA VAL A 27 1.97 -14.96 -9.86
C VAL A 27 3.30 -14.84 -10.62
N GLU A 28 3.26 -14.62 -11.94
CA GLU A 28 4.48 -14.46 -12.74
C GLU A 28 5.28 -13.22 -12.31
N LEU A 29 4.60 -12.10 -12.01
CA LEU A 29 5.25 -10.90 -11.51
C LEU A 29 5.93 -11.15 -10.15
N GLY A 30 5.33 -11.95 -9.29
CA GLY A 30 5.96 -12.41 -8.04
C GLY A 30 7.24 -13.22 -8.29
N ARG A 31 7.23 -14.12 -9.28
CA ARG A 31 8.42 -14.88 -9.70
C ARG A 31 9.51 -13.97 -10.26
N GLU A 32 9.13 -12.97 -11.07
CA GLU A 32 10.06 -11.97 -11.61
C GLU A 32 10.77 -11.21 -10.49
N VAL A 33 10.04 -10.77 -9.45
CA VAL A 33 10.61 -10.09 -8.28
C VAL A 33 11.66 -10.96 -7.59
N CYS A 34 11.33 -12.22 -7.33
CA CYS A 34 12.24 -13.17 -6.69
C CYS A 34 13.50 -13.42 -7.55
N SER A 35 13.32 -13.70 -8.84
CA SER A 35 14.43 -13.98 -9.76
C SER A 35 15.33 -12.77 -10.01
N SER A 36 14.81 -11.57 -9.87
CA SER A 36 15.56 -10.31 -9.95
C SER A 36 16.35 -9.97 -8.69
N GLY A 37 16.29 -10.81 -7.65
CA GLY A 37 17.04 -10.64 -6.42
C GLY A 37 16.49 -9.57 -5.47
N PHE A 38 15.25 -9.13 -5.62
CA PHE A 38 14.59 -8.24 -4.65
C PHE A 38 14.15 -9.02 -3.41
N GLY A 39 14.39 -8.46 -2.22
CA GLY A 39 13.91 -9.01 -0.95
C GLY A 39 12.48 -8.63 -0.59
N ALA A 40 11.87 -7.71 -1.35
CA ALA A 40 10.52 -7.23 -1.07
C ALA A 40 9.82 -6.71 -2.33
N LEU A 41 8.48 -6.70 -2.30
CA LEU A 41 7.64 -6.02 -3.28
C LEU A 41 6.59 -5.14 -2.59
N LYS A 42 6.21 -4.03 -3.24
CA LYS A 42 5.09 -3.18 -2.84
C LYS A 42 4.04 -3.18 -3.95
N THR A 43 2.78 -3.30 -3.59
CA THR A 43 1.65 -3.25 -4.53
C THR A 43 0.53 -2.37 -4.01
N ASN A 44 -0.26 -1.84 -4.95
CA ASN A 44 -1.53 -1.16 -4.66
C ASN A 44 -2.70 -2.14 -4.88
N ILE A 45 -3.92 -1.65 -4.75
CA ILE A 45 -5.14 -2.42 -5.00
C ILE A 45 -5.37 -2.53 -6.50
N ILE A 46 -5.29 -3.72 -7.06
CA ILE A 46 -5.61 -4.00 -8.47
C ILE A 46 -6.91 -4.79 -8.53
N LEU A 47 -7.86 -4.33 -9.31
CA LEU A 47 -9.10 -5.04 -9.59
C LEU A 47 -9.08 -5.53 -11.03
N PHE A 48 -9.55 -6.77 -11.22
CA PHE A 48 -9.69 -7.45 -12.50
C PHE A 48 -11.17 -7.53 -12.87
N ASP A 49 -11.71 -6.40 -13.37
CA ASP A 49 -13.06 -6.33 -13.89
C ASP A 49 -13.07 -6.58 -15.41
N ASP A 50 -13.67 -5.70 -16.21
CA ASP A 50 -13.58 -5.77 -17.66
C ASP A 50 -12.16 -5.52 -18.16
N GLU A 51 -11.40 -4.67 -17.44
CA GLU A 51 -9.99 -4.38 -17.66
C GLU A 51 -9.30 -4.25 -16.31
N ALA A 52 -8.07 -4.77 -16.20
CA ALA A 52 -7.27 -4.61 -14.98
C ALA A 52 -6.98 -3.13 -14.71
N HIS A 53 -7.33 -2.66 -13.53
CA HIS A 53 -7.17 -1.26 -13.15
C HIS A 53 -6.81 -1.10 -11.68
N MET A 54 -6.20 0.03 -11.35
CA MET A 54 -5.92 0.39 -9.97
C MET A 54 -7.17 0.95 -9.31
N HIS A 55 -7.55 0.39 -8.17
CA HIS A 55 -8.66 0.89 -7.36
C HIS A 55 -8.17 2.00 -6.44
N GLN A 56 -8.42 3.24 -6.84
CA GLN A 56 -7.96 4.45 -6.15
C GLN A 56 -9.09 5.46 -5.93
N PRO A 57 -10.17 5.10 -5.22
CA PRO A 57 -11.32 6.00 -5.02
C PRO A 57 -10.95 7.26 -4.21
N GLY A 58 -9.88 7.24 -3.44
CA GLY A 58 -9.38 8.40 -2.70
C GLY A 58 -8.81 9.52 -3.58
N PHE A 59 -8.43 9.21 -4.83
CA PHE A 59 -7.88 10.18 -5.79
C PHE A 59 -8.89 10.62 -6.84
N ALA A 60 -10.05 9.99 -6.91
CA ALA A 60 -11.08 10.29 -7.91
C ALA A 60 -12.38 10.71 -7.22
N ARG A 61 -13.10 11.65 -7.86
CA ARG A 61 -14.51 11.86 -7.51
C ARG A 61 -15.29 10.67 -8.04
N THR A 62 -15.64 9.75 -7.15
CA THR A 62 -16.54 8.63 -7.46
C THR A 62 -17.92 8.94 -6.94
N ASP A 63 -18.95 8.47 -7.65
CA ASP A 63 -20.31 8.46 -7.15
C ASP A 63 -20.38 7.45 -6.00
N GLY A 64 -20.72 7.92 -4.81
CA GLY A 64 -20.87 7.07 -3.64
C GLY A 64 -20.14 7.59 -2.41
N TRP A 65 -20.38 6.90 -1.30
CA TRP A 65 -19.80 7.26 -0.01
C TRP A 65 -18.43 6.59 0.16
N PRO A 66 -17.42 7.27 0.71
CA PRO A 66 -16.09 6.68 0.96
C PRO A 66 -16.11 5.38 1.75
N GLU A 67 -17.12 5.19 2.59
CA GLU A 67 -17.32 3.98 3.40
C GLU A 67 -17.56 2.72 2.55
N LEU A 68 -18.06 2.87 1.33
CA LEU A 68 -18.31 1.76 0.40
C LEU A 68 -17.03 1.28 -0.29
N ASN A 69 -15.93 2.04 -0.19
CA ASN A 69 -14.65 1.68 -0.81
C ASN A 69 -14.02 0.42 -0.17
N SER A 70 -14.41 0.08 1.06
CA SER A 70 -13.99 -1.13 1.77
C SER A 70 -14.97 -2.30 1.62
N SER A 71 -15.63 -2.41 0.48
CA SER A 71 -16.60 -3.47 0.22
C SER A 71 -15.98 -4.88 0.30
N ARG A 72 -16.82 -5.89 0.57
CA ARG A 72 -16.39 -7.30 0.57
C ARG A 72 -15.70 -7.68 -0.75
N ARG A 73 -16.22 -7.22 -1.88
CA ARG A 73 -15.63 -7.46 -3.20
C ARG A 73 -14.19 -6.98 -3.29
N VAL A 74 -13.88 -5.78 -2.78
CA VAL A 74 -12.52 -5.24 -2.77
C VAL A 74 -11.62 -6.04 -1.83
N ILE A 75 -12.11 -6.43 -0.66
CA ILE A 75 -11.35 -7.25 0.30
C ILE A 75 -11.03 -8.63 -0.27
N ASP A 76 -12.00 -9.29 -0.90
CA ASP A 76 -11.81 -10.60 -1.51
C ASP A 76 -10.81 -10.52 -2.69
N ALA A 77 -10.90 -9.48 -3.52
CA ALA A 77 -9.97 -9.24 -4.61
C ALA A 77 -8.53 -8.97 -4.10
N LEU A 78 -8.38 -8.15 -3.06
CA LEU A 78 -7.09 -7.92 -2.40
C LEU A 78 -6.49 -9.21 -1.83
N ARG A 79 -7.28 -10.02 -1.15
CA ARG A 79 -6.81 -11.30 -0.63
C ARG A 79 -6.31 -12.22 -1.75
N ALA A 80 -7.06 -12.33 -2.84
CA ALA A 80 -6.65 -13.12 -4.00
C ALA A 80 -5.35 -12.59 -4.64
N GLN A 81 -5.24 -11.27 -4.82
CA GLN A 81 -4.04 -10.63 -5.35
C GLN A 81 -2.80 -10.90 -4.47
N LEU A 82 -2.92 -10.72 -3.15
CA LEU A 82 -1.81 -10.93 -2.21
C LEU A 82 -1.39 -12.39 -2.13
N GLN A 83 -2.34 -13.32 -2.21
CA GLN A 83 -2.07 -14.75 -2.28
C GLN A 83 -1.37 -15.12 -3.58
N ALA A 84 -1.76 -14.55 -4.72
CA ALA A 84 -1.08 -14.74 -6.00
C ALA A 84 0.36 -14.21 -5.98
N PHE A 85 0.61 -13.04 -5.41
CA PHE A 85 1.98 -12.56 -5.18
C PHE A 85 2.77 -13.52 -4.29
N ARG A 86 2.19 -14.02 -3.21
CA ARG A 86 2.83 -14.97 -2.29
C ARG A 86 3.17 -16.29 -2.96
N GLU A 87 2.29 -16.78 -3.84
CA GLU A 87 2.53 -17.98 -4.64
C GLU A 87 3.74 -17.80 -5.56
N GLY A 88 3.82 -16.69 -6.26
CA GLY A 88 4.90 -16.41 -7.20
C GLY A 88 6.23 -16.06 -6.53
N ALA A 89 6.20 -15.18 -5.55
CA ALA A 89 7.39 -14.65 -4.88
C ALA A 89 8.00 -15.61 -3.83
N GLY A 90 7.20 -16.56 -3.33
CA GLY A 90 7.64 -17.44 -2.25
C GLY A 90 7.56 -16.79 -0.87
N ARG A 91 8.06 -17.49 0.15
CA ARG A 91 7.91 -17.10 1.57
C ARG A 91 8.93 -16.05 2.02
N ASP A 92 10.07 -15.96 1.35
CA ASP A 92 11.22 -15.16 1.76
C ASP A 92 11.16 -13.71 1.24
N ILE A 93 10.17 -13.38 0.41
CA ILE A 93 9.94 -12.04 -0.12
C ILE A 93 8.88 -11.33 0.71
N ASP A 94 9.20 -10.17 1.26
CA ASP A 94 8.22 -9.35 1.97
C ASP A 94 7.23 -8.72 0.98
N ILE A 95 5.95 -8.71 1.38
CA ILE A 95 4.89 -8.07 0.58
C ILE A 95 4.35 -6.88 1.36
N PHE A 96 4.37 -5.72 0.74
CA PHE A 96 3.85 -4.47 1.27
C PHE A 96 2.60 -4.07 0.49
N LEU A 97 1.54 -3.71 1.21
CA LEU A 97 0.30 -3.25 0.59
C LEU A 97 0.10 -1.77 0.84
N ASP A 98 0.06 -1.01 -0.25
CA ASP A 98 -0.22 0.42 -0.23
C ASP A 98 -1.73 0.64 -0.47
N LEU A 99 -2.41 1.09 0.56
CA LEU A 99 -3.83 1.41 0.57
C LEU A 99 -4.13 2.86 0.21
N ASN A 100 -3.11 3.68 0.04
CA ASN A 100 -3.20 5.10 -0.30
C ASN A 100 -4.20 5.88 0.60
N PHE A 101 -4.87 6.89 0.03
CA PHE A 101 -5.95 7.69 0.65
C PHE A 101 -7.36 7.11 0.43
N ASN A 102 -7.50 5.80 0.20
CA ASN A 102 -8.73 5.23 -0.34
C ASN A 102 -9.88 5.13 0.67
N TYR A 103 -9.60 5.20 1.97
CA TYR A 103 -10.61 4.96 3.00
C TYR A 103 -10.61 6.04 4.07
N ARG A 104 -11.65 6.03 4.89
CA ARG A 104 -11.68 6.65 6.20
C ARG A 104 -11.25 5.63 7.27
N THR A 105 -11.15 6.05 8.51
CA THR A 105 -10.70 5.23 9.65
C THR A 105 -11.37 3.86 9.71
N GLU A 106 -12.71 3.82 9.63
CA GLU A 106 -13.47 2.57 9.69
C GLU A 106 -13.21 1.64 8.49
N GLY A 107 -13.02 2.22 7.30
CA GLY A 107 -12.65 1.46 6.11
C GLY A 107 -11.27 0.84 6.24
N TYR A 108 -10.28 1.59 6.70
CA TYR A 108 -8.94 1.04 6.98
C TYR A 108 -8.99 -0.06 8.05
N LEU A 109 -9.72 0.14 9.15
CA LEU A 109 -9.89 -0.90 10.17
C LEU A 109 -10.51 -2.17 9.60
N THR A 110 -11.49 -2.04 8.73
CA THR A 110 -12.17 -3.16 8.09
C THR A 110 -11.21 -3.94 7.17
N VAL A 111 -10.51 -3.23 6.28
CA VAL A 111 -9.60 -3.84 5.31
C VAL A 111 -8.39 -4.46 6.01
N THR A 112 -7.72 -3.71 6.89
CA THR A 112 -6.50 -4.19 7.55
C THR A 112 -6.76 -5.40 8.43
N ARG A 113 -7.85 -5.41 9.21
CA ARG A 113 -8.23 -6.58 10.02
C ARG A 113 -8.56 -7.80 9.17
N ALA A 114 -9.21 -7.59 8.03
CA ALA A 114 -9.56 -8.68 7.13
C ALA A 114 -8.34 -9.33 6.46
N LEU A 115 -7.20 -8.63 6.38
CA LEU A 115 -5.98 -9.08 5.71
C LEU A 115 -4.80 -9.34 6.67
N ASP A 116 -4.98 -9.12 7.98
CA ASP A 116 -3.90 -9.21 8.99
C ASP A 116 -3.30 -10.63 9.15
N ASP A 117 -4.02 -11.65 8.70
CA ASP A 117 -3.59 -13.04 8.67
C ASP A 117 -2.59 -13.36 7.53
N LEU A 118 -2.44 -12.47 6.54
CA LEU A 118 -1.60 -12.71 5.36
C LEU A 118 -0.10 -12.47 5.59
N GLN A 119 0.29 -12.08 6.79
CA GLN A 119 1.70 -11.87 7.17
C GLN A 119 2.43 -10.91 6.21
N LEU A 120 1.84 -9.74 5.99
CA LEU A 120 2.44 -8.69 5.19
C LEU A 120 3.56 -7.98 5.97
N GLY A 121 4.53 -7.42 5.26
CA GLY A 121 5.59 -6.62 5.85
C GLY A 121 5.06 -5.30 6.43
N TRP A 122 4.10 -4.64 5.73
CA TRP A 122 3.30 -3.54 6.27
C TRP A 122 2.03 -3.25 5.44
N PHE A 123 1.10 -2.53 6.07
CA PHE A 123 0.09 -1.74 5.38
C PHE A 123 0.55 -0.29 5.32
N GLU A 124 0.61 0.29 4.12
CA GLU A 124 0.84 1.71 3.92
C GLU A 124 -0.50 2.43 3.86
N ILE A 125 -0.67 3.42 4.74
CA ILE A 125 -1.94 4.12 4.92
C ILE A 125 -1.67 5.61 5.00
N ASP A 126 -2.23 6.36 4.07
CA ASP A 126 -2.15 7.80 4.06
C ASP A 126 -3.41 8.42 4.70
N ILE A 127 -3.26 8.92 5.90
CA ILE A 127 -4.29 9.63 6.64
C ILE A 127 -3.65 10.78 7.43
N TYR A 128 -4.28 11.95 7.43
CA TYR A 128 -3.75 13.14 8.10
C TYR A 128 -4.13 13.26 9.58
N ASP A 129 -4.78 12.25 10.15
CA ASP A 129 -5.16 12.19 11.55
C ASP A 129 -4.28 11.17 12.30
N PRO A 130 -3.28 11.63 13.08
CA PRO A 130 -2.39 10.74 13.81
C PRO A 130 -3.10 9.91 14.89
N ALA A 131 -4.19 10.40 15.48
CA ALA A 131 -4.94 9.64 16.48
C ALA A 131 -5.73 8.48 15.84
N ALA A 132 -6.34 8.73 14.68
CA ALA A 132 -7.01 7.70 13.90
C ALA A 132 -6.01 6.64 13.41
N LEU A 133 -4.84 7.05 12.92
CA LEU A 133 -3.80 6.11 12.48
C LEU A 133 -3.27 5.27 13.65
N ALA A 134 -3.06 5.88 14.82
CA ALA A 134 -2.67 5.17 16.03
C ALA A 134 -3.73 4.13 16.48
N LEU A 135 -5.02 4.41 16.27
CA LEU A 135 -6.10 3.43 16.51
C LEU A 135 -5.98 2.25 15.55
N ILE A 136 -5.76 2.51 14.25
CA ILE A 136 -5.58 1.48 13.24
C ILE A 136 -4.37 0.61 13.59
N ARG A 137 -3.22 1.24 13.87
CA ARG A 137 -1.99 0.55 14.24
C ARG A 137 -2.18 -0.42 15.42
N ARG A 138 -2.87 0.00 16.46
CA ARG A 138 -3.15 -0.86 17.64
C ARG A 138 -4.17 -1.98 17.37
N SER A 139 -4.84 -1.95 16.23
CA SER A 139 -5.92 -2.89 15.89
C SER A 139 -5.48 -4.09 15.07
N VAL A 140 -4.22 -4.11 14.61
CA VAL A 140 -3.65 -5.16 13.76
C VAL A 140 -2.25 -5.53 14.26
N LYS A 141 -1.73 -6.68 13.78
CA LYS A 141 -0.36 -7.14 14.07
C LYS A 141 0.62 -6.71 12.98
N THR A 142 0.13 -6.61 11.74
CA THR A 142 0.91 -6.15 10.60
C THR A 142 1.36 -4.71 10.86
N PRO A 143 2.64 -4.37 10.67
CA PRO A 143 3.15 -3.02 10.83
C PRO A 143 2.42 -2.00 9.97
N ILE A 144 2.33 -0.76 10.45
CA ILE A 144 1.74 0.37 9.72
C ILE A 144 2.84 1.30 9.24
N ALA A 145 2.89 1.53 7.93
CA ALA A 145 3.71 2.54 7.27
C ALA A 145 2.83 3.74 6.87
N SER A 146 3.37 4.95 6.97
CA SER A 146 2.66 6.17 6.57
C SER A 146 3.60 7.37 6.49
N CYS A 147 3.04 8.53 6.25
CA CYS A 147 3.67 9.85 6.26
C CYS A 147 4.33 10.27 4.94
N GLU A 148 4.18 9.50 3.84
CA GLU A 148 4.80 9.84 2.54
C GLU A 148 4.46 11.27 2.09
N SER A 149 3.21 11.68 2.27
CA SER A 149 2.70 12.99 1.81
C SER A 149 2.92 14.14 2.79
N LEU A 150 3.68 13.94 3.87
CA LEU A 150 3.93 14.98 4.87
C LEU A 150 5.20 15.80 4.56
N PHE A 151 5.18 17.06 5.01
CA PHE A 151 6.28 17.99 4.81
C PHE A 151 6.87 18.47 6.14
N GLY A 152 8.20 18.38 6.22
CA GLY A 152 9.00 18.92 7.32
C GLY A 152 8.69 18.31 8.69
N LEU A 153 9.53 18.58 9.66
CA LEU A 153 9.41 18.07 11.04
C LEU A 153 8.05 18.31 11.69
N ARG A 154 7.41 19.45 11.40
CA ARG A 154 6.11 19.77 11.99
C ARG A 154 5.00 18.84 11.54
N GLY A 155 5.06 18.37 10.30
CA GLY A 155 4.11 17.41 9.76
C GLY A 155 4.26 16.03 10.40
N TYR A 156 5.50 15.56 10.54
CA TYR A 156 5.80 14.22 11.06
C TYR A 156 5.65 14.09 12.57
N ARG A 157 6.02 15.13 13.34
CA ARG A 157 6.06 15.09 14.81
C ARG A 157 4.79 14.55 15.46
N PRO A 158 3.56 14.97 15.10
CA PRO A 158 2.34 14.44 15.72
C PRO A 158 2.17 12.93 15.54
N PHE A 159 2.64 12.37 14.42
CA PHE A 159 2.56 10.92 14.16
C PHE A 159 3.50 10.13 15.07
N PHE A 160 4.71 10.65 15.32
CA PHE A 160 5.65 10.03 16.25
C PHE A 160 5.20 10.16 17.70
N GLU A 161 4.75 11.35 18.12
CA GLU A 161 4.25 11.60 19.48
C GLU A 161 3.01 10.75 19.83
N ASN A 162 2.15 10.46 18.85
CA ASN A 162 1.00 9.57 19.02
C ASN A 162 1.35 8.09 18.83
N GLN A 163 2.59 7.75 18.54
CA GLN A 163 2.99 6.37 18.18
C GLN A 163 2.07 5.78 17.10
N ALA A 164 1.82 6.57 16.05
CA ALA A 164 0.82 6.27 15.04
C ALA A 164 1.32 5.28 13.97
N ILE A 165 2.63 5.10 13.85
CA ILE A 165 3.28 4.34 12.79
C ILE A 165 4.39 3.43 13.34
N ASP A 166 4.71 2.39 12.60
CA ASP A 166 5.87 1.53 12.79
C ASP A 166 6.98 1.87 11.81
N VAL A 167 6.61 2.33 10.61
CA VAL A 167 7.53 2.72 9.54
C VAL A 167 7.17 4.12 9.06
N SER A 168 8.14 5.03 9.12
CA SER A 168 7.99 6.38 8.56
C SER A 168 8.48 6.41 7.12
N ILE A 169 7.60 6.71 6.20
CA ILE A 169 7.96 6.97 4.81
C ILE A 169 8.34 8.44 4.69
N VAL A 170 9.56 8.68 4.22
CA VAL A 170 10.09 10.04 4.03
C VAL A 170 10.43 10.22 2.56
N ASP A 171 9.60 10.97 1.85
CA ASP A 171 9.86 11.33 0.46
C ASP A 171 10.93 12.42 0.41
N VAL A 172 12.16 12.01 0.07
CA VAL A 172 13.32 12.92 -0.01
C VAL A 172 13.18 13.98 -1.10
N PRO A 173 12.66 13.69 -2.30
CA PRO A 173 12.35 14.71 -3.30
C PRO A 173 11.41 15.81 -2.78
N TRP A 174 10.45 15.47 -1.93
CA TRP A 174 9.51 16.45 -1.39
C TRP A 174 10.06 17.22 -0.19
N ASN A 175 10.83 16.57 0.67
CA ASN A 175 11.35 17.15 1.91
C ASN A 175 12.75 17.78 1.76
N GLY A 176 13.49 17.38 0.74
CA GLY A 176 14.91 17.69 0.60
C GLY A 176 15.77 16.93 1.62
N ILE A 177 17.05 16.76 1.30
CA ILE A 177 17.99 15.95 2.10
C ILE A 177 18.04 16.41 3.56
N TRP A 178 18.16 17.74 3.78
CA TRP A 178 18.32 18.27 5.13
C TRP A 178 17.13 18.03 6.06
N GLN A 179 15.90 18.21 5.56
CA GLN A 179 14.71 17.95 6.35
C GLN A 179 14.52 16.45 6.57
N SER A 180 14.79 15.63 5.54
CA SER A 180 14.69 14.18 5.65
C SER A 180 15.62 13.61 6.73
N MET A 181 16.85 14.10 6.82
CA MET A 181 17.77 13.72 7.91
C MET A 181 17.24 14.10 9.29
N LYS A 182 16.63 15.28 9.44
CA LYS A 182 16.02 15.70 10.71
C LYS A 182 14.81 14.87 11.09
N ILE A 183 13.99 14.51 10.10
CA ILE A 183 12.83 13.64 10.29
C ILE A 183 13.30 12.26 10.75
N ALA A 184 14.30 11.68 10.08
CA ALA A 184 14.89 10.39 10.45
C ALA A 184 15.53 10.40 11.85
N ALA A 185 16.12 11.54 12.26
CA ALA A 185 16.68 11.68 13.61
C ALA A 185 15.61 11.86 14.71
N LEU A 186 14.39 12.27 14.35
CA LEU A 186 13.26 12.40 15.26
C LEU A 186 12.51 11.07 15.44
N ALA A 187 12.44 10.24 14.37
CA ALA A 187 11.82 8.92 14.37
C ALA A 187 12.57 7.89 15.24
#